data_a0f56940b1b901f5352fffefae2b9165
#
_entry.id   a0f56940b1b901f5352fffefae2b9165
#
_cell.length_a   1.000
_cell.length_b   1.000
_cell.length_c   1.000
_cell.angle_alpha   90.00
_cell.angle_beta   90.00
_cell.angle_gamma   90.00
#
_symmetry.space_group_name_H-M   'P 1'
#
loop_
_entity.id
_entity.type
_entity.pdbx_description
1 polymer ?
#
loop_
_entity_poly.entity_id
_entity_poly.type
_entity_poly.pdbx_seq_one_letter_code
_entity_poly.pdbx_strand_id
1 'polypeptide(L)'
;MLRPKRKMNDIEKWFYCYILRQNRFKFSAFGREVNKYIQDIEIPDNIPFWVYNMKIKFPQTNNKDVKVNISTKDWKTFNYTDIFNIRKGFYNKKPSHNINGDIPFLGATEKNNGVTEYYSLEDIENASKTGDENNAPIEDKIFPKNAVCVTNNGSVGYAFYQSTEFTCSHDVNPLYRKDGVEFNPHTGLFIATVIMEDRYRWTYGRKWRPERMIKSTIKLPVDKQGNPDWNFMENYIKSLPYGDRI
;
A
#
# COMPACT_ATOMS: atom_id res chain seq x y z
N MET A 1 -0.14 20.22 -14.58
CA MET A 1 -1.62 19.98 -14.57
C MET A 1 -2.17 20.38 -15.95
N LEU A 2 -2.92 19.50 -16.61
CA LEU A 2 -3.58 19.79 -17.88
C LEU A 2 -4.96 20.39 -17.61
N ARG A 3 -5.32 21.43 -18.39
CA ARG A 3 -6.64 22.05 -18.34
C ARG A 3 -7.26 22.00 -19.73
N PRO A 4 -8.54 21.62 -19.87
CA PRO A 4 -9.18 21.63 -21.17
C PRO A 4 -9.30 23.06 -21.72
N LYS A 5 -9.12 23.23 -23.04
CA LYS A 5 -9.31 24.52 -23.71
C LYS A 5 -10.78 24.92 -23.85
N ARG A 6 -11.70 23.94 -23.76
CA ARG A 6 -13.16 24.15 -23.77
C ARG A 6 -13.79 23.62 -22.48
N LYS A 7 -15.00 24.05 -22.20
CA LYS A 7 -15.77 23.47 -21.07
C LYS A 7 -16.06 22.00 -21.36
N MET A 8 -15.72 21.15 -20.42
CA MET A 8 -15.96 19.70 -20.45
C MET A 8 -16.73 19.29 -19.22
N ASN A 9 -17.67 18.34 -19.39
CA ASN A 9 -18.30 17.66 -18.27
C ASN A 9 -17.36 16.61 -17.67
N ASP A 10 -17.75 15.96 -16.57
CA ASP A 10 -16.87 15.04 -15.87
C ASP A 10 -16.62 13.75 -16.64
N ILE A 11 -17.60 13.25 -17.40
CA ILE A 11 -17.43 12.05 -18.25
C ILE A 11 -16.39 12.30 -19.35
N GLU A 12 -16.45 13.47 -20.01
CA GLU A 12 -15.46 13.88 -21.00
C GLU A 12 -14.06 13.98 -20.42
N LYS A 13 -13.92 14.59 -19.23
CA LYS A 13 -12.64 14.67 -18.53
C LYS A 13 -12.10 13.29 -18.20
N TRP A 14 -12.94 12.38 -17.69
CA TRP A 14 -12.55 11.01 -17.37
C TRP A 14 -12.10 10.24 -18.62
N PHE A 15 -12.81 10.39 -19.74
CA PHE A 15 -12.42 9.78 -21.00
C PHE A 15 -11.01 10.19 -21.42
N TYR A 16 -10.70 11.49 -21.45
CA TYR A 16 -9.35 11.95 -21.82
C TYR A 16 -8.29 11.58 -20.78
N CYS A 17 -8.62 11.59 -19.51
CA CYS A 17 -7.71 11.08 -18.47
C CYS A 17 -7.35 9.60 -18.71
N TYR A 18 -8.33 8.78 -19.08
CA TYR A 18 -8.11 7.37 -19.41
C TYR A 18 -7.22 7.22 -20.65
N ILE A 19 -7.50 7.92 -21.73
CA ILE A 19 -6.69 7.90 -22.95
C ILE A 19 -5.24 8.30 -22.68
N LEU A 20 -5.03 9.39 -21.94
CA LEU A 20 -3.68 9.81 -21.54
C LEU A 20 -2.96 8.73 -20.72
N ARG A 21 -3.68 8.09 -19.79
CA ARG A 21 -3.13 7.00 -18.98
C ARG A 21 -2.75 5.77 -19.81
N GLN A 22 -3.49 5.45 -20.89
CA GLN A 22 -3.15 4.37 -21.80
C GLN A 22 -1.81 4.61 -22.53
N ASN A 23 -1.44 5.87 -22.74
CA ASN A 23 -0.16 6.24 -23.35
C ASN A 23 1.05 6.20 -22.39
N ARG A 24 0.85 5.86 -21.11
CA ARG A 24 1.93 5.86 -20.08
C ARG A 24 3.12 4.97 -20.43
N PHE A 25 2.91 3.92 -21.22
CA PHE A 25 3.97 3.01 -21.65
C PHE A 25 5.07 3.71 -22.47
N LYS A 26 4.72 4.80 -23.19
CA LYS A 26 5.67 5.63 -23.95
C LYS A 26 6.68 6.34 -23.03
N PHE A 27 6.38 6.45 -21.73
CA PHE A 27 7.14 7.19 -20.73
C PHE A 27 7.65 6.30 -19.57
N SER A 28 7.73 5.00 -19.80
CA SER A 28 8.17 4.03 -18.78
C SER A 28 9.67 3.99 -18.58
N ALA A 29 10.47 4.48 -19.56
CA ALA A 29 11.92 4.49 -19.46
C ALA A 29 12.42 5.75 -18.73
N PHE A 30 13.49 5.58 -17.94
CA PHE A 30 14.15 6.69 -17.27
C PHE A 30 14.60 7.75 -18.29
N GLY A 31 14.37 9.03 -17.98
CA GLY A 31 14.69 10.16 -18.87
C GLY A 31 13.61 10.51 -19.90
N ARG A 32 12.51 9.73 -20.00
CA ARG A 32 11.34 10.08 -20.84
C ARG A 32 10.28 10.81 -20.04
N GLU A 33 10.49 12.08 -19.82
CA GLU A 33 9.54 12.93 -19.08
C GLU A 33 8.35 13.31 -19.94
N VAL A 34 7.13 13.07 -19.41
CA VAL A 34 5.86 13.39 -20.09
C VAL A 34 5.76 14.85 -20.51
N ASN A 35 6.25 15.78 -19.69
CA ASN A 35 6.17 17.22 -19.95
C ASN A 35 6.87 17.66 -21.24
N LYS A 36 7.91 16.96 -21.69
CA LYS A 36 8.63 17.27 -22.93
C LYS A 36 7.90 16.79 -24.19
N TYR A 37 7.08 15.73 -24.07
CA TYR A 37 6.49 15.02 -25.19
C TYR A 37 4.97 14.98 -25.16
N ILE A 38 4.34 15.71 -24.23
CA ILE A 38 2.89 15.64 -24.04
C ILE A 38 2.10 16.11 -25.27
N GLN A 39 2.67 17.02 -26.05
CA GLN A 39 2.09 17.51 -27.31
C GLN A 39 2.12 16.46 -28.42
N ASP A 40 2.98 15.43 -28.30
CA ASP A 40 3.12 14.36 -29.28
C ASP A 40 2.18 13.17 -28.98
N ILE A 41 1.39 13.27 -27.92
CA ILE A 41 0.39 12.27 -27.57
C ILE A 41 -0.85 12.51 -28.43
N GLU A 42 -1.13 11.59 -29.33
CA GLU A 42 -2.37 11.58 -30.09
C GLU A 42 -3.56 11.23 -29.19
N ILE A 43 -4.56 12.07 -29.21
CA ILE A 43 -5.83 11.85 -28.52
C ILE A 43 -6.98 11.95 -29.52
N PRO A 44 -8.08 11.20 -29.34
CA PRO A 44 -9.23 11.29 -30.21
C PRO A 44 -9.82 12.71 -30.25
N ASP A 45 -10.11 13.23 -31.43
CA ASP A 45 -10.78 14.52 -31.61
C ASP A 45 -12.21 14.49 -31.08
N ASN A 46 -12.87 13.34 -31.23
CA ASN A 46 -14.24 13.15 -30.84
C ASN A 46 -14.37 12.06 -29.78
N ILE A 47 -15.25 12.29 -28.81
CA ILE A 47 -15.60 11.29 -27.80
C ILE A 47 -16.67 10.37 -28.39
N PRO A 48 -16.46 9.04 -28.39
CA PRO A 48 -17.45 8.09 -28.89
C PRO A 48 -18.78 8.22 -28.15
N PHE A 49 -19.90 8.12 -28.89
CA PHE A 49 -21.25 8.31 -28.34
C PHE A 49 -21.56 7.39 -27.14
N TRP A 50 -21.04 6.15 -27.14
CA TRP A 50 -21.25 5.20 -26.06
C TRP A 50 -20.68 5.71 -24.71
N VAL A 51 -19.66 6.59 -24.73
CA VAL A 51 -19.07 7.19 -23.51
C VAL A 51 -20.12 8.03 -22.76
N TYR A 52 -20.94 8.77 -23.49
CA TYR A 52 -22.00 9.59 -22.88
C TYR A 52 -23.11 8.75 -22.25
N ASN A 53 -23.27 7.51 -22.71
CA ASN A 53 -24.26 6.57 -22.18
C ASN A 53 -23.75 5.80 -20.95
N MET A 54 -22.45 5.94 -20.59
CA MET A 54 -21.89 5.29 -19.41
C MET A 54 -22.48 5.91 -18.13
N LYS A 55 -23.14 5.09 -17.34
CA LYS A 55 -23.55 5.46 -15.98
C LYS A 55 -22.38 5.23 -15.02
N ILE A 56 -21.54 6.25 -14.84
CA ILE A 56 -20.48 6.19 -13.84
C ILE A 56 -21.11 6.38 -12.47
N LYS A 57 -21.15 5.31 -11.68
CA LYS A 57 -21.53 5.38 -10.27
C LYS A 57 -20.27 5.70 -9.47
N PHE A 58 -20.13 6.95 -9.04
CA PHE A 58 -19.10 7.29 -8.06
C PHE A 58 -19.49 6.73 -6.70
N PRO A 59 -18.53 6.21 -5.93
CA PRO A 59 -18.79 5.85 -4.54
C PRO A 59 -19.35 7.04 -3.80
N GLN A 60 -20.46 6.85 -3.09
CA GLN A 60 -21.02 7.89 -2.22
C GLN A 60 -20.40 7.73 -0.83
N THR A 61 -20.16 8.85 -0.15
CA THR A 61 -19.72 8.89 1.24
C THR A 61 -20.58 9.84 2.02
N ASN A 62 -20.82 9.53 3.29
CA ASN A 62 -21.51 10.41 4.23
C ASN A 62 -20.57 11.49 4.79
N ASN A 63 -19.25 11.33 4.63
CA ASN A 63 -18.20 12.17 5.23
C ASN A 63 -17.63 13.22 4.25
N LYS A 64 -18.43 13.75 3.32
CA LYS A 64 -17.95 14.60 2.21
C LYS A 64 -17.19 15.87 2.63
N ASP A 65 -17.58 16.48 3.72
CA ASP A 65 -17.11 17.81 4.14
C ASP A 65 -16.43 17.81 5.51
N VAL A 66 -16.02 16.63 6.00
CA VAL A 66 -15.38 16.51 7.31
C VAL A 66 -13.94 17.00 7.23
N LYS A 67 -13.67 18.17 7.81
CA LYS A 67 -12.32 18.64 8.09
C LYS A 67 -11.89 18.12 9.46
N VAL A 68 -11.22 16.99 9.49
CA VAL A 68 -10.68 16.44 10.74
C VAL A 68 -9.26 16.99 10.91
N ASN A 69 -9.07 17.87 11.91
CA ASN A 69 -7.74 18.31 12.29
C ASN A 69 -7.14 17.30 13.27
N ILE A 70 -6.02 16.72 12.92
CA ILE A 70 -5.25 15.86 13.82
C ILE A 70 -4.13 16.67 14.48
N SER A 71 -4.10 16.67 15.83
CA SER A 71 -2.98 17.23 16.58
C SER A 71 -2.09 16.10 17.07
N THR A 72 -0.79 16.21 16.78
CA THR A 72 0.20 15.21 17.23
C THR A 72 0.92 15.65 18.51
N LYS A 73 0.49 16.75 19.15
CA LYS A 73 1.18 17.34 20.33
C LYS A 73 1.19 16.37 21.51
N ASP A 74 0.07 15.71 21.75
CA ASP A 74 -0.14 14.83 22.90
C ASP A 74 0.17 13.35 22.61
N TRP A 75 0.70 13.06 21.42
CA TRP A 75 1.10 11.71 21.06
C TRP A 75 2.36 11.31 21.81
N LYS A 76 2.42 10.05 22.25
CA LYS A 76 3.60 9.48 22.91
C LYS A 76 4.42 8.62 21.96
N THR A 77 5.70 8.50 22.30
CA THR A 77 6.66 7.66 21.57
C THR A 77 6.70 6.27 22.20
N PHE A 78 6.59 5.24 21.36
CA PHE A 78 6.66 3.82 21.73
C PHE A 78 7.79 3.15 20.94
N ASN A 79 8.42 2.11 21.51
CA ASN A 79 9.29 1.25 20.71
C ASN A 79 8.42 0.37 19.80
N TYR A 80 8.90 0.05 18.61
CA TYR A 80 8.21 -0.87 17.71
C TYR A 80 7.92 -2.22 18.36
N THR A 81 8.87 -2.72 19.15
CA THR A 81 8.75 -4.00 19.85
C THR A 81 7.72 -4.00 21.01
N ASP A 82 7.30 -2.83 21.48
CA ASP A 82 6.26 -2.72 22.51
C ASP A 82 4.86 -2.82 21.88
N ILE A 83 4.73 -2.42 20.60
CA ILE A 83 3.46 -2.31 19.89
C ILE A 83 3.25 -3.45 18.90
N PHE A 84 4.33 -3.95 18.28
CA PHE A 84 4.24 -4.89 17.17
C PHE A 84 5.05 -6.17 17.38
N ASN A 85 4.49 -7.28 16.93
CA ASN A 85 5.20 -8.49 16.57
C ASN A 85 5.71 -8.32 15.13
N ILE A 86 7.03 -8.22 14.96
CA ILE A 86 7.70 -7.98 13.68
C ILE A 86 8.11 -9.32 13.09
N ARG A 87 7.54 -9.70 11.94
CA ARG A 87 7.94 -10.91 11.22
C ARG A 87 8.90 -10.57 10.08
N LYS A 88 9.74 -11.54 9.69
CA LYS A 88 10.61 -11.42 8.52
C LYS A 88 9.89 -12.03 7.32
N GLY A 89 9.95 -11.36 6.17
CA GLY A 89 9.47 -11.95 4.94
C GLY A 89 10.30 -13.15 4.52
N PHE A 90 9.70 -14.01 3.71
CA PHE A 90 10.26 -15.34 3.47
C PHE A 90 11.21 -15.42 2.28
N TYR A 91 10.78 -14.98 1.09
CA TYR A 91 11.48 -15.27 -0.15
C TYR A 91 12.67 -14.36 -0.44
N ASN A 92 13.84 -14.96 -0.67
CA ASN A 92 15.01 -14.28 -1.25
C ASN A 92 14.91 -14.23 -2.79
N LYS A 93 14.30 -15.26 -3.40
CA LYS A 93 14.03 -15.36 -4.82
C LYS A 93 12.53 -15.61 -5.01
N LYS A 94 11.88 -14.86 -5.87
CA LYS A 94 10.46 -15.03 -6.18
C LYS A 94 10.19 -16.47 -6.67
N PRO A 95 9.05 -17.06 -6.31
CA PRO A 95 8.60 -18.31 -6.91
C PRO A 95 8.49 -18.20 -8.43
N SER A 96 8.67 -19.32 -9.12
CA SER A 96 8.34 -19.40 -10.55
C SER A 96 6.82 -19.32 -10.71
N HIS A 97 6.36 -18.50 -11.66
CA HIS A 97 4.93 -18.28 -11.87
C HIS A 97 4.45 -19.14 -13.03
N ASN A 98 3.63 -20.12 -12.74
CA ASN A 98 3.13 -21.08 -13.73
C ASN A 98 1.61 -21.00 -13.93
N ILE A 99 0.86 -20.61 -12.91
CA ILE A 99 -0.61 -20.64 -12.88
C ILE A 99 -1.12 -19.31 -12.30
N ASN A 100 -2.22 -18.80 -12.82
CA ASN A 100 -2.91 -17.66 -12.23
C ASN A 100 -3.44 -18.05 -10.84
N GLY A 101 -2.95 -17.35 -9.82
CA GLY A 101 -3.36 -17.54 -8.44
C GLY A 101 -4.01 -16.30 -7.86
N ASP A 102 -4.47 -16.42 -6.63
CA ASP A 102 -5.17 -15.37 -5.88
C ASP A 102 -4.41 -14.94 -4.61
N ILE A 103 -3.30 -15.63 -4.28
CA ILE A 103 -2.46 -15.28 -3.12
C ILE A 103 -1.50 -14.14 -3.52
N PRO A 104 -1.65 -12.95 -2.94
CA PRO A 104 -0.79 -11.82 -3.28
C PRO A 104 0.65 -12.04 -2.79
N PHE A 105 1.61 -11.71 -3.65
CA PHE A 105 3.03 -11.66 -3.32
C PHE A 105 3.46 -10.19 -3.11
N LEU A 106 3.93 -9.90 -1.90
CA LEU A 106 4.40 -8.56 -1.57
C LEU A 106 5.89 -8.42 -1.83
N GLY A 107 6.23 -7.38 -2.58
CA GLY A 107 7.60 -6.98 -2.88
C GLY A 107 7.93 -5.59 -2.35
N ALA A 108 9.22 -5.22 -2.42
CA ALA A 108 9.68 -3.89 -2.03
C ALA A 108 9.30 -2.82 -3.06
N THR A 109 8.03 -2.50 -3.16
CA THR A 109 7.47 -1.51 -4.08
C THR A 109 6.68 -0.43 -3.33
N GLU A 110 6.52 0.73 -3.97
CA GLU A 110 5.68 1.84 -3.51
C GLU A 110 4.26 1.81 -4.11
N LYS A 111 3.94 0.81 -4.94
CA LYS A 111 2.73 0.75 -5.76
C LYS A 111 1.86 -0.45 -5.43
N ASN A 112 0.61 -0.41 -5.87
CA ASN A 112 -0.35 -1.52 -5.84
C ASN A 112 -0.50 -2.18 -4.45
N ASN A 113 -0.54 -1.40 -3.38
CA ASN A 113 -0.62 -1.90 -2.01
C ASN A 113 0.49 -2.92 -1.66
N GLY A 114 1.70 -2.76 -2.25
CA GLY A 114 2.82 -3.67 -2.06
C GLY A 114 2.78 -4.93 -2.91
N VAL A 115 1.66 -5.21 -3.59
CA VAL A 115 1.49 -6.43 -4.41
C VAL A 115 2.22 -6.28 -5.73
N THR A 116 3.11 -7.21 -6.02
CA THR A 116 3.85 -7.28 -7.30
C THR A 116 3.36 -8.38 -8.21
N GLU A 117 2.83 -9.46 -7.67
CA GLU A 117 2.33 -10.64 -8.40
C GLU A 117 1.27 -11.36 -7.56
N TYR A 118 0.61 -12.33 -8.18
CA TYR A 118 -0.28 -13.29 -7.52
C TYR A 118 0.19 -14.70 -7.84
N TYR A 119 0.12 -15.60 -6.87
CA TYR A 119 0.52 -17.00 -7.00
C TYR A 119 -0.60 -17.93 -6.57
N SER A 120 -0.61 -19.13 -7.14
CA SER A 120 -1.43 -20.23 -6.62
C SER A 120 -0.79 -20.83 -5.36
N LEU A 121 -1.58 -21.56 -4.59
CA LEU A 121 -1.05 -22.31 -3.45
C LEU A 121 0.05 -23.28 -3.89
N GLU A 122 -0.16 -23.97 -5.01
CA GLU A 122 0.81 -24.91 -5.60
C GLU A 122 2.14 -24.25 -5.96
N ASP A 123 2.12 -23.04 -6.56
CA ASP A 123 3.35 -22.29 -6.85
C ASP A 123 4.14 -21.99 -5.57
N ILE A 124 3.44 -21.66 -4.47
CA ILE A 124 4.05 -21.35 -3.18
C ILE A 124 4.56 -22.62 -2.50
N GLU A 125 3.79 -23.72 -2.50
CA GLU A 125 4.18 -25.00 -1.92
C GLU A 125 5.45 -25.54 -2.55
N ASN A 126 5.57 -25.44 -3.87
CA ASN A 126 6.72 -25.96 -4.62
C ASN A 126 7.94 -25.05 -4.61
N ALA A 127 7.82 -23.78 -4.21
CA ALA A 127 8.92 -22.83 -4.24
C ALA A 127 9.70 -22.85 -2.94
N SER A 128 11.03 -22.99 -3.03
CA SER A 128 11.94 -22.81 -1.91
C SER A 128 12.30 -21.33 -1.70
N LYS A 129 12.88 -21.02 -0.55
CA LYS A 129 13.26 -19.65 -0.15
C LYS A 129 14.25 -18.99 -1.13
N THR A 130 15.18 -19.75 -1.67
CA THR A 130 16.30 -19.30 -2.50
C THR A 130 16.24 -19.83 -3.92
N GLY A 131 15.28 -20.73 -4.21
CA GLY A 131 15.15 -21.42 -5.48
C GLY A 131 16.04 -22.65 -5.59
N ASP A 132 16.49 -23.18 -4.47
CA ASP A 132 17.21 -24.46 -4.31
C ASP A 132 16.23 -25.59 -3.99
N GLU A 133 16.75 -26.80 -3.71
CA GLU A 133 15.96 -27.98 -3.38
C GLU A 133 15.42 -27.98 -1.93
N ASN A 134 15.94 -27.12 -1.06
CA ASN A 134 15.53 -27.05 0.33
C ASN A 134 14.23 -26.26 0.49
N ASN A 135 13.14 -26.97 0.64
CA ASN A 135 11.81 -26.39 0.78
C ASN A 135 11.40 -26.29 2.25
N ALA A 136 10.64 -25.26 2.61
CA ALA A 136 10.08 -25.04 3.94
C ALA A 136 8.60 -25.42 3.97
N PRO A 137 8.02 -25.67 5.16
CA PRO A 137 6.58 -25.85 5.32
C PRO A 137 5.78 -24.63 4.81
N ILE A 138 4.56 -24.86 4.38
CA ILE A 138 3.70 -23.82 3.82
C ILE A 138 3.39 -22.71 4.84
N GLU A 139 3.34 -23.05 6.11
CA GLU A 139 3.07 -22.15 7.23
C GLU A 139 4.16 -21.09 7.42
N ASP A 140 5.37 -21.37 6.95
CA ASP A 140 6.49 -20.40 6.96
C ASP A 140 6.41 -19.43 5.77
N LYS A 141 5.71 -19.80 4.70
CA LYS A 141 5.65 -19.07 3.43
C LYS A 141 4.42 -18.18 3.32
N ILE A 142 3.32 -18.55 3.94
CA ILE A 142 2.07 -17.79 3.97
C ILE A 142 1.95 -17.05 5.30
N PHE A 143 1.64 -15.77 5.21
CA PHE A 143 1.46 -14.88 6.35
C PHE A 143 -0.03 -14.65 6.59
N PRO A 144 -0.47 -14.65 7.85
CA PRO A 144 -1.86 -14.34 8.18
C PRO A 144 -2.28 -12.95 7.68
N LYS A 145 -3.56 -12.83 7.36
CA LYS A 145 -4.23 -11.56 7.06
C LYS A 145 -4.10 -10.53 8.20
N ASN A 146 -4.62 -9.33 7.96
CA ASN A 146 -4.70 -8.24 8.93
C ASN A 146 -3.32 -7.81 9.45
N ALA A 147 -2.38 -7.65 8.53
CA ALA A 147 -1.02 -7.20 8.79
C ALA A 147 -0.74 -5.83 8.18
N VAL A 148 0.13 -5.03 8.80
CA VAL A 148 0.76 -3.88 8.16
C VAL A 148 2.14 -4.29 7.68
N CYS A 149 2.33 -4.35 6.38
CA CYS A 149 3.55 -4.82 5.74
C CYS A 149 4.47 -3.66 5.37
N VAL A 150 5.71 -3.68 5.87
CA VAL A 150 6.66 -2.58 5.73
C VAL A 150 7.85 -3.01 4.88
N THR A 151 8.19 -2.20 3.88
CA THR A 151 9.36 -2.44 3.04
C THR A 151 10.65 -2.00 3.75
N ASN A 152 11.65 -2.89 3.80
CA ASN A 152 12.92 -2.67 4.50
C ASN A 152 14.11 -2.41 3.56
N ASN A 153 13.94 -2.65 2.27
CA ASN A 153 14.95 -2.50 1.22
C ASN A 153 14.25 -2.05 -0.09
N GLY A 154 15.01 -1.62 -1.09
CA GLY A 154 14.44 -1.05 -2.33
C GLY A 154 13.69 0.25 -2.06
N SER A 155 12.39 0.25 -2.24
CA SER A 155 11.49 1.35 -1.81
C SER A 155 11.28 1.29 -0.31
N VAL A 156 12.23 1.83 0.49
CA VAL A 156 12.27 1.67 1.96
C VAL A 156 11.21 2.50 2.66
N GLY A 157 10.57 1.91 3.70
CA GLY A 157 9.65 2.62 4.60
C GLY A 157 8.23 2.82 4.05
N TYR A 158 7.90 2.20 2.93
CA TYR A 158 6.50 2.10 2.51
C TYR A 158 5.79 1.05 3.34
N ALA A 159 4.56 1.34 3.72
CA ALA A 159 3.75 0.48 4.57
C ALA A 159 2.35 0.32 3.98
N PHE A 160 1.85 -0.93 3.97
CA PHE A 160 0.56 -1.27 3.37
C PHE A 160 -0.19 -2.26 4.27
N TYR A 161 -1.48 -2.01 4.48
CA TYR A 161 -2.36 -2.95 5.16
C TYR A 161 -2.79 -4.07 4.21
N GLN A 162 -2.69 -5.32 4.69
CA GLN A 162 -3.12 -6.52 3.98
C GLN A 162 -4.30 -7.15 4.68
N SER A 163 -5.46 -7.18 4.02
CA SER A 163 -6.71 -7.71 4.55
C SER A 163 -6.90 -9.21 4.32
N THR A 164 -6.06 -9.82 3.48
CA THR A 164 -6.08 -11.24 3.13
C THR A 164 -4.76 -11.90 3.51
N GLU A 165 -4.69 -13.20 3.51
CA GLU A 165 -3.42 -13.94 3.56
C GLU A 165 -2.56 -13.59 2.35
N PHE A 166 -1.24 -13.65 2.54
CA PHE A 166 -0.28 -13.24 1.53
C PHE A 166 1.05 -13.97 1.72
N THR A 167 1.89 -13.88 0.73
CA THR A 167 3.30 -14.24 0.84
C THR A 167 4.18 -13.04 0.51
N CYS A 168 5.46 -13.04 0.88
CA CYS A 168 6.29 -11.87 0.64
C CYS A 168 7.80 -12.16 0.51
N SER A 169 8.47 -11.23 -0.15
CA SER A 169 9.92 -11.14 -0.22
C SER A 169 10.52 -10.85 1.17
N HIS A 170 11.76 -11.27 1.40
CA HIS A 170 12.55 -10.93 2.59
C HIS A 170 12.78 -9.41 2.77
N ASP A 171 12.50 -8.62 1.74
CA ASP A 171 12.57 -7.16 1.78
C ASP A 171 11.30 -6.51 2.36
N VAL A 172 10.33 -7.32 2.80
CA VAL A 172 9.08 -6.89 3.43
C VAL A 172 8.97 -7.49 4.83
N ASN A 173 8.57 -6.68 5.80
CA ASN A 173 8.35 -7.11 7.18
C ASN A 173 6.87 -6.95 7.55
N PRO A 174 6.12 -8.04 7.71
CA PRO A 174 4.78 -8.01 8.30
C PRO A 174 4.82 -7.63 9.78
N LEU A 175 3.98 -6.66 10.16
CA LEU A 175 3.75 -6.23 11.53
C LEU A 175 2.35 -6.66 11.96
N TYR A 176 2.25 -7.26 13.13
CA TYR A 176 1.00 -7.60 13.81
C TYR A 176 0.96 -6.90 15.18
N ARG A 177 -0.21 -6.60 15.69
CA ARG A 177 -0.33 -6.02 17.04
C ARG A 177 0.18 -6.99 18.10
N LYS A 178 0.91 -6.46 19.07
CA LYS A 178 1.49 -7.28 20.15
C LYS A 178 0.48 -7.68 21.21
N ASP A 179 -0.59 -6.94 21.34
CA ASP A 179 -1.69 -7.22 22.29
C ASP A 179 -2.61 -8.38 21.86
N GLY A 180 -2.32 -9.01 20.70
CA GLY A 180 -3.08 -10.14 20.19
C GLY A 180 -4.39 -9.77 19.49
N VAL A 181 -4.75 -8.49 19.45
CA VAL A 181 -5.90 -8.00 18.66
C VAL A 181 -5.48 -7.80 17.22
N GLU A 182 -6.30 -8.24 16.29
CA GLU A 182 -6.00 -8.04 14.86
C GLU A 182 -6.15 -6.55 14.46
N PHE A 183 -5.36 -6.12 13.48
CA PHE A 183 -5.67 -4.88 12.79
C PHE A 183 -7.00 -5.04 12.02
N ASN A 184 -7.81 -4.02 12.06
CA ASN A 184 -8.88 -3.83 11.08
C ASN A 184 -8.40 -2.86 9.98
N PRO A 185 -9.14 -2.72 8.86
CA PRO A 185 -8.72 -1.83 7.78
C PRO A 185 -8.42 -0.40 8.23
N HIS A 186 -9.19 0.15 9.15
CA HIS A 186 -9.02 1.53 9.62
C HIS A 186 -7.75 1.70 10.47
N THR A 187 -7.55 0.84 11.47
CA THR A 187 -6.35 0.88 12.32
C THR A 187 -5.09 0.54 11.51
N GLY A 188 -5.19 -0.42 10.57
CA GLY A 188 -4.10 -0.77 9.67
C GLY A 188 -3.69 0.38 8.77
N LEU A 189 -4.65 1.10 8.17
CA LEU A 189 -4.37 2.28 7.34
C LEU A 189 -3.79 3.44 8.15
N PHE A 190 -4.28 3.65 9.38
CA PHE A 190 -3.72 4.67 10.26
C PHE A 190 -2.25 4.40 10.55
N ILE A 191 -1.91 3.18 10.99
CA ILE A 191 -0.52 2.79 11.29
C ILE A 191 0.35 2.85 10.03
N ALA A 192 -0.13 2.34 8.89
CA ALA A 192 0.61 2.42 7.63
C ALA A 192 0.93 3.88 7.25
N THR A 193 -0.02 4.80 7.44
CA THR A 193 0.19 6.23 7.18
C THR A 193 1.24 6.83 8.10
N VAL A 194 1.16 6.57 9.42
CA VAL A 194 2.14 7.07 10.39
C VAL A 194 3.54 6.55 10.08
N ILE A 195 3.67 5.29 9.69
CA ILE A 195 4.96 4.71 9.28
C ILE A 195 5.49 5.41 8.02
N MET A 196 4.65 5.66 7.03
CA MET A 196 5.06 6.33 5.77
C MET A 196 5.44 7.79 5.97
N GLU A 197 4.81 8.51 6.91
CA GLU A 197 5.21 9.86 7.27
C GLU A 197 6.63 9.92 7.87
N ASP A 198 7.07 8.86 8.54
CA ASP A 198 8.41 8.74 9.14
C ASP A 198 9.48 8.20 8.17
N ARG A 199 9.12 7.87 6.92
CA ARG A 199 10.03 7.21 5.97
C ARG A 199 11.22 8.07 5.55
N TYR A 200 11.16 9.40 5.69
CA TYR A 200 12.29 10.30 5.42
C TYR A 200 13.56 9.94 6.22
N ARG A 201 13.42 9.19 7.34
CA ARG A 201 14.52 8.69 8.15
C ARG A 201 15.30 7.56 7.45
N TRP A 202 14.72 6.95 6.40
CA TRP A 202 15.22 5.76 5.72
C TRP A 202 15.44 6.04 4.23
N THR A 203 16.54 5.58 3.72
CA THR A 203 16.92 5.75 2.31
C THR A 203 17.62 4.51 1.81
N TYR A 204 17.98 4.47 0.53
CA TYR A 204 18.77 3.37 -0.03
C TYR A 204 20.07 3.13 0.75
N GLY A 205 20.77 4.16 1.18
CA GLY A 205 21.98 4.08 2.01
C GLY A 205 21.71 3.77 3.48
N ARG A 206 20.46 3.93 3.94
CA ARG A 206 20.05 3.69 5.33
C ARG A 206 18.82 2.78 5.39
N LYS A 207 19.00 1.55 4.93
CA LYS A 207 17.94 0.52 4.89
C LYS A 207 17.33 0.27 6.28
N TRP A 208 16.03 0.10 6.31
CA TRP A 208 15.30 -0.16 7.56
C TRP A 208 15.14 -1.65 7.84
N ARG A 209 16.25 -2.36 7.88
CA ARG A 209 16.29 -3.79 8.11
C ARG A 209 15.73 -4.17 9.50
N PRO A 210 15.32 -5.43 9.72
CA PRO A 210 14.74 -5.90 10.98
C PRO A 210 15.55 -5.49 12.22
N GLU A 211 16.87 -5.54 12.18
CA GLU A 211 17.77 -5.18 13.29
C GLU A 211 17.70 -3.70 13.68
N ARG A 212 17.31 -2.85 12.73
CA ARG A 212 17.03 -1.41 12.98
C ARG A 212 15.58 -1.18 13.35
N MET A 213 14.66 -1.96 12.74
CA MET A 213 13.23 -1.83 13.00
C MET A 213 12.89 -2.12 14.46
N ILE A 214 13.46 -3.16 15.06
CA ILE A 214 13.30 -3.48 16.49
C ILE A 214 13.82 -2.40 17.44
N LYS A 215 14.71 -1.53 16.98
CA LYS A 215 15.28 -0.39 17.73
C LYS A 215 14.62 0.94 17.36
N SER A 216 13.64 0.90 16.50
CA SER A 216 12.94 2.11 16.05
C SER A 216 11.79 2.45 16.97
N THR A 217 11.37 3.70 16.91
CA THR A 217 10.24 4.22 17.68
C THR A 217 9.18 4.74 16.73
N ILE A 218 7.92 4.69 17.17
CA ILE A 218 6.75 5.25 16.50
C ILE A 218 6.01 6.18 17.46
N LYS A 219 5.48 7.29 16.96
CA LYS A 219 4.69 8.23 17.75
C LYS A 219 3.20 7.97 17.47
N LEU A 220 2.42 7.71 18.52
CA LEU A 220 1.01 7.33 18.41
C LEU A 220 0.13 8.14 19.39
N PRO A 221 -1.16 8.36 19.05
CA PRO A 221 -2.13 8.88 19.99
C PRO A 221 -2.30 7.92 21.16
N VAL A 222 -2.61 8.46 22.33
CA VAL A 222 -2.73 7.67 23.57
C VAL A 222 -4.08 7.87 24.22
N ASP A 223 -4.56 6.81 24.83
CA ASP A 223 -5.71 6.81 25.73
C ASP A 223 -5.39 7.47 27.10
N LYS A 224 -6.37 7.53 27.98
CA LYS A 224 -6.22 8.11 29.32
C LYS A 224 -5.20 7.36 30.19
N GLN A 225 -4.93 6.11 29.90
CA GLN A 225 -3.96 5.25 30.58
C GLN A 225 -2.54 5.40 30.01
N GLY A 226 -2.43 6.06 28.87
CA GLY A 226 -1.14 6.27 28.17
C GLY A 226 -0.74 5.13 27.23
N ASN A 227 -1.67 4.21 26.92
CA ASN A 227 -1.50 3.19 25.89
C ASN A 227 -1.91 3.73 24.52
N PRO A 228 -1.52 3.07 23.40
CA PRO A 228 -1.99 3.47 22.07
C PRO A 228 -3.51 3.47 22.00
N ASP A 229 -4.10 4.61 21.59
CA ASP A 229 -5.55 4.75 21.45
C ASP A 229 -6.03 4.21 20.10
N TRP A 230 -6.24 2.90 20.05
CA TRP A 230 -6.72 2.20 18.86
C TRP A 230 -8.12 2.66 18.43
N ASN A 231 -8.98 3.03 19.41
CA ASN A 231 -10.32 3.55 19.13
C ASN A 231 -10.25 4.92 18.45
N PHE A 232 -9.36 5.80 18.90
CA PHE A 232 -9.14 7.06 18.23
C PHE A 232 -8.66 6.85 16.80
N MET A 233 -7.66 5.97 16.58
CA MET A 233 -7.11 5.68 15.25
C MET A 233 -8.18 5.18 14.29
N GLU A 234 -9.02 4.25 14.74
CA GLU A 234 -10.13 3.70 13.97
C GLU A 234 -11.16 4.77 13.62
N ASN A 235 -11.63 5.52 14.62
CA ASN A 235 -12.65 6.56 14.45
C ASN A 235 -12.14 7.71 13.58
N TYR A 236 -10.85 8.05 13.67
CA TYR A 236 -10.24 9.06 12.84
C TYR A 236 -10.34 8.67 11.35
N ILE A 237 -9.91 7.46 10.98
CA ILE A 237 -10.00 7.00 9.59
C ILE A 237 -11.45 6.91 9.14
N LYS A 238 -12.36 6.39 9.99
CA LYS A 238 -13.82 6.33 9.68
C LYS A 238 -14.41 7.71 9.40
N SER A 239 -13.89 8.76 10.05
CA SER A 239 -14.40 10.14 9.87
C SER A 239 -13.90 10.82 8.61
N LEU A 240 -12.84 10.32 7.97
CA LEU A 240 -12.32 10.89 6.74
C LEU A 240 -13.28 10.67 5.55
N PRO A 241 -13.21 11.52 4.50
CA PRO A 241 -13.94 11.25 3.26
C PRO A 241 -13.67 9.83 2.76
N TYR A 242 -14.75 9.09 2.49
CA TYR A 242 -14.73 7.66 2.13
C TYR A 242 -14.25 6.67 3.21
N GLY A 243 -13.90 7.11 4.41
CA GLY A 243 -13.58 6.24 5.53
C GLY A 243 -14.72 5.32 5.95
N ASP A 244 -15.95 5.69 5.62
CA ASP A 244 -17.17 4.89 5.79
C ASP A 244 -17.35 3.77 4.74
N ARG A 245 -16.38 3.62 3.81
CA ARG A 245 -16.41 2.65 2.69
C ARG A 245 -15.26 1.65 2.71
N ILE A 246 -14.47 1.68 3.74
CA ILE A 246 -13.29 0.81 3.94
C ILE A 246 -13.68 -0.47 4.70
#